data_45d177fcf939091f39cad72a39ce4203
#
_entry.id   45d177fcf939091f39cad72a39ce4203
#
_cell.length_a   1.000
_cell.length_b   1.000
_cell.length_c   1.000
_cell.angle_alpha   90.00
_cell.angle_beta   90.00
_cell.angle_gamma   90.00
#
_symmetry.space_group_name_H-M   'P 1'
#
loop_
_entity.id
_entity.type
_entity.pdbx_description
1 polymer ?
#
loop_
_entity_poly.entity_id
_entity_poly.type
_entity_poly.pdbx_seq_one_letter_code
_entity_poly.pdbx_strand_id
1 'polypeptide(L)'
;MDKFEEIRPYYDHEVESKLRELASNKKVINAFLHSRGYHNTFLNSFLGLFLSFYLNRRFKKIKSIHQYQNMYEKIMEKIIKDTSSGFTYNGLENLKENTSYLFISNHRDITLDPAFLNLALHKNDFSTVNIAVGSNLMDQKWAADLMRLNKSFIIPRTGSSKREIYQSLNLVSEFIFNKVKVENESIWIAQREGRAKDGKDITDPAILKMIHLTKRKELSISDFFNQMKVIPVSISYEFDPNDLNKAKEIYETEVNGFYEKKENEDLESISRGISGFKGSVVLNIGNVMNFESDSYEIVAEQITNEISNQFHNHPTNKDALSILNKDLKLEDNEYFSERLKDEPDEVKSVLLNPVSYTHLRAHETFRY
;
A
#
# COMPACT_ATOMS: atom_id res chain seq x y z
N MET A 1 -26.94 0.87 15.53
CA MET A 1 -25.49 1.03 15.51
C MET A 1 -24.96 0.30 14.28
N ASP A 2 -24.13 0.94 13.52
CA ASP A 2 -23.47 0.27 12.38
C ASP A 2 -22.51 -0.78 12.93
N LYS A 3 -22.70 -2.02 12.49
CA LYS A 3 -21.89 -3.17 12.93
C LYS A 3 -20.39 -2.97 12.66
N PHE A 4 -20.06 -2.23 11.59
CA PHE A 4 -18.70 -2.03 11.11
C PHE A 4 -18.09 -0.68 11.53
N GLU A 5 -18.76 0.10 12.39
CA GLU A 5 -18.38 1.48 12.73
C GLU A 5 -16.91 1.63 13.17
N GLU A 6 -16.38 0.65 13.91
CA GLU A 6 -15.00 0.68 14.39
C GLU A 6 -13.97 0.46 13.29
N ILE A 7 -14.32 -0.31 12.25
CA ILE A 7 -13.38 -0.69 11.20
C ILE A 7 -13.61 -0.02 9.86
N ARG A 8 -14.82 0.45 9.55
CA ARG A 8 -15.22 0.99 8.24
C ARG A 8 -14.56 2.32 7.89
N PRO A 9 -14.48 2.68 6.60
CA PRO A 9 -14.23 4.04 6.15
C PRO A 9 -15.30 5.03 6.64
N TYR A 10 -15.06 6.32 6.47
CA TYR A 10 -16.09 7.33 6.70
C TYR A 10 -17.13 7.35 5.59
N TYR A 11 -18.37 7.68 5.94
CA TYR A 11 -19.45 7.96 5.00
C TYR A 11 -19.45 9.44 4.60
N ASP A 12 -20.15 9.77 3.52
CA ASP A 12 -20.24 11.14 2.99
C ASP A 12 -20.66 12.18 4.03
N HIS A 13 -21.63 11.84 4.89
CA HIS A 13 -22.12 12.75 5.92
C HIS A 13 -21.09 13.06 7.04
N GLU A 14 -20.03 12.25 7.16
CA GLU A 14 -18.95 12.44 8.14
C GLU A 14 -17.79 13.29 7.58
N VAL A 15 -17.66 13.39 6.24
CA VAL A 15 -16.52 14.00 5.54
C VAL A 15 -16.26 15.44 6.01
N GLU A 16 -17.28 16.29 6.02
CA GLU A 16 -17.10 17.70 6.39
C GLU A 16 -16.58 17.86 7.82
N SER A 17 -17.16 17.12 8.77
CA SER A 17 -16.76 17.18 10.18
C SER A 17 -15.32 16.73 10.37
N LYS A 18 -14.93 15.63 9.72
CA LYS A 18 -13.58 15.07 9.81
C LYS A 18 -12.52 15.97 9.16
N LEU A 19 -12.83 16.55 8.02
CA LEU A 19 -11.94 17.52 7.39
C LEU A 19 -11.75 18.79 8.24
N ARG A 20 -12.80 19.26 8.94
CA ARG A 20 -12.68 20.39 9.88
C ARG A 20 -11.82 20.04 11.10
N GLU A 21 -12.00 18.84 11.67
CA GLU A 21 -11.13 18.36 12.75
C GLU A 21 -9.66 18.36 12.31
N LEU A 22 -9.36 17.81 11.12
CA LEU A 22 -8.02 17.80 10.55
C LEU A 22 -7.46 19.19 10.29
N ALA A 23 -8.25 20.10 9.72
CA ALA A 23 -7.85 21.49 9.46
C ALA A 23 -7.55 22.30 10.73
N SER A 24 -8.06 21.85 11.88
CA SER A 24 -7.83 22.47 13.19
C SER A 24 -6.78 21.72 14.03
N ASN A 25 -6.28 20.58 13.54
CA ASN A 25 -5.31 19.76 14.26
C ASN A 25 -3.90 20.34 14.15
N LYS A 26 -3.33 20.75 15.30
CA LYS A 26 -1.99 21.35 15.36
C LYS A 26 -0.88 20.47 14.78
N LYS A 27 -0.95 19.14 14.97
CA LYS A 27 0.05 18.21 14.42
C LYS A 27 0.00 18.20 12.90
N VAL A 28 -1.20 18.16 12.30
CA VAL A 28 -1.41 18.22 10.84
C VAL A 28 -0.90 19.54 10.27
N ILE A 29 -1.28 20.66 10.89
CA ILE A 29 -0.84 22.00 10.48
C ILE A 29 0.69 22.12 10.54
N ASN A 30 1.30 21.68 11.63
CA ASN A 30 2.75 21.75 11.80
C ASN A 30 3.47 20.83 10.79
N ALA A 31 3.00 19.61 10.59
CA ALA A 31 3.56 18.70 9.58
C ALA A 31 3.51 19.33 8.17
N PHE A 32 2.40 19.97 7.83
CA PHE A 32 2.27 20.68 6.55
C PHE A 32 3.23 21.86 6.43
N LEU A 33 3.38 22.67 7.50
CA LEU A 33 4.30 23.82 7.49
C LEU A 33 5.76 23.34 7.41
N HIS A 34 6.12 22.30 8.15
CA HIS A 34 7.47 21.70 8.11
C HIS A 34 7.80 21.16 6.71
N SER A 35 6.86 20.51 6.04
CA SER A 35 7.05 20.02 4.65
C SER A 35 7.28 21.15 3.64
N ARG A 36 6.95 22.41 4.01
CA ARG A 36 7.18 23.62 3.22
C ARG A 36 8.41 24.41 3.67
N GLY A 37 9.23 23.85 4.59
CA GLY A 37 10.47 24.46 5.09
C GLY A 37 10.29 25.47 6.22
N TYR A 38 9.09 25.56 6.80
CA TYR A 38 8.85 26.43 7.96
C TYR A 38 9.19 25.68 9.25
N HIS A 39 10.37 25.94 9.86
CA HIS A 39 10.84 25.24 11.06
C HIS A 39 10.77 26.09 12.35
N ASN A 40 10.44 27.40 12.23
CA ASN A 40 10.34 28.31 13.36
C ASN A 40 9.01 28.14 14.10
N THR A 41 9.04 27.67 15.35
CA THR A 41 7.85 27.37 16.15
C THR A 41 6.93 28.55 16.39
N PHE A 42 7.48 29.77 16.58
CA PHE A 42 6.70 31.00 16.80
C PHE A 42 5.98 31.43 15.51
N LEU A 43 6.70 31.43 14.40
CA LEU A 43 6.15 31.74 13.08
C LEU A 43 5.10 30.70 12.67
N ASN A 44 5.33 29.43 12.97
CA ASN A 44 4.42 28.34 12.70
C ASN A 44 3.09 28.46 13.48
N SER A 45 3.11 29.00 14.69
CA SER A 45 1.89 29.24 15.46
C SER A 45 1.00 30.29 14.79
N PHE A 46 1.56 31.35 14.26
CA PHE A 46 0.84 32.39 13.56
C PHE A 46 0.37 31.94 12.18
N LEU A 47 1.29 31.40 11.37
CA LEU A 47 0.96 30.85 10.04
C LEU A 47 -0.06 29.71 10.14
N GLY A 48 0.02 28.90 11.20
CA GLY A 48 -0.89 27.81 11.45
C GLY A 48 -2.35 28.26 11.64
N LEU A 49 -2.58 29.40 12.28
CA LEU A 49 -3.94 29.96 12.40
C LEU A 49 -4.52 30.36 11.05
N PHE A 50 -3.73 31.04 10.21
CA PHE A 50 -4.15 31.41 8.86
C PHE A 50 -4.37 30.18 7.98
N LEU A 51 -3.47 29.20 8.04
CA LEU A 51 -3.60 27.95 7.30
C LEU A 51 -4.83 27.18 7.74
N SER A 52 -5.07 27.05 9.04
CA SER A 52 -6.27 26.41 9.58
C SER A 52 -7.54 27.10 9.09
N PHE A 53 -7.60 28.43 9.13
CA PHE A 53 -8.73 29.20 8.62
C PHE A 53 -8.95 28.98 7.12
N TYR A 54 -7.86 29.03 6.33
CA TYR A 54 -7.90 28.79 4.89
C TYR A 54 -8.40 27.37 4.56
N LEU A 55 -7.83 26.35 5.24
CA LEU A 55 -8.21 24.95 5.05
C LEU A 55 -9.67 24.71 5.45
N ASN A 56 -10.12 25.24 6.60
CA ASN A 56 -11.51 25.13 7.02
C ASN A 56 -12.48 25.74 5.98
N ARG A 57 -12.13 26.91 5.40
CA ARG A 57 -12.95 27.52 4.36
C ARG A 57 -12.97 26.67 3.08
N ARG A 58 -11.86 26.08 2.71
CA ARG A 58 -11.74 25.22 1.52
C ARG A 58 -12.47 23.89 1.71
N PHE A 59 -12.28 23.25 2.86
CA PHE A 59 -12.87 21.96 3.18
C PHE A 59 -14.38 22.01 3.41
N LYS A 60 -14.92 23.15 3.82
CA LYS A 60 -16.37 23.36 3.91
C LYS A 60 -17.13 23.05 2.61
N LYS A 61 -16.43 23.08 1.47
CA LYS A 61 -17.00 22.78 0.15
C LYS A 61 -16.98 21.28 -0.19
N ILE A 62 -16.29 20.47 0.59
CA ILE A 62 -16.14 19.03 0.37
C ILE A 62 -17.14 18.30 1.26
N LYS A 63 -18.13 17.65 0.65
CA LYS A 63 -19.27 17.03 1.35
C LYS A 63 -19.36 15.52 1.12
N SER A 64 -18.52 14.96 0.24
CA SER A 64 -18.53 13.54 -0.08
C SER A 64 -17.13 12.99 -0.26
N ILE A 65 -16.99 11.67 -0.13
CA ILE A 65 -15.75 10.94 -0.40
C ILE A 65 -15.30 11.20 -1.84
N HIS A 66 -16.20 11.19 -2.80
CA HIS A 66 -15.87 11.48 -4.20
C HIS A 66 -15.23 12.89 -4.36
N GLN A 67 -15.81 13.93 -3.74
CA GLN A 67 -15.22 15.27 -3.76
C GLN A 67 -13.87 15.34 -3.06
N TYR A 68 -13.68 14.56 -2.00
CA TYR A 68 -12.38 14.42 -1.34
C TYR A 68 -11.36 13.76 -2.27
N GLN A 69 -11.73 12.70 -2.97
CA GLN A 69 -10.89 11.99 -3.92
C GLN A 69 -10.50 12.85 -5.13
N ASN A 70 -11.39 13.70 -5.65
CA ASN A 70 -11.06 14.69 -6.67
C ASN A 70 -9.98 15.70 -6.21
N MET A 71 -9.95 16.01 -4.91
CA MET A 71 -8.87 16.83 -4.34
C MET A 71 -7.58 16.00 -4.22
N TYR A 72 -7.70 14.73 -3.83
CA TYR A 72 -6.58 13.82 -3.64
C TYR A 72 -5.89 13.47 -4.96
N GLU A 73 -6.63 13.33 -6.06
CA GLU A 73 -6.08 13.17 -7.42
C GLU A 73 -5.04 14.24 -7.75
N LYS A 74 -5.36 15.52 -7.52
CA LYS A 74 -4.43 16.64 -7.77
C LYS A 74 -3.18 16.59 -6.91
N ILE A 75 -3.30 16.08 -5.69
CA ILE A 75 -2.15 15.85 -4.80
C ILE A 75 -1.28 14.73 -5.37
N MET A 76 -1.88 13.62 -5.80
CA MET A 76 -1.16 12.50 -6.40
C MET A 76 -0.46 12.89 -7.71
N GLU A 77 -1.12 13.65 -8.58
CA GLU A 77 -0.51 14.19 -9.81
C GLU A 77 0.72 15.05 -9.49
N LYS A 78 0.63 15.87 -8.44
CA LYS A 78 1.78 16.67 -8.00
C LYS A 78 2.90 15.78 -7.46
N ILE A 79 2.60 14.77 -6.65
CA ILE A 79 3.60 13.82 -6.14
C ILE A 79 4.30 13.12 -7.32
N ILE A 80 3.55 12.61 -8.28
CA ILE A 80 4.09 11.95 -9.47
C ILE A 80 5.03 12.91 -10.21
N LYS A 81 4.57 14.13 -10.49
CA LYS A 81 5.36 15.13 -11.21
C LYS A 81 6.66 15.49 -10.49
N ASP A 82 6.61 15.64 -9.17
CA ASP A 82 7.73 16.16 -8.37
C ASP A 82 8.72 15.05 -7.98
N THR A 83 8.28 13.78 -7.93
CA THR A 83 9.05 12.69 -7.32
C THR A 83 9.14 11.41 -8.16
N SER A 84 8.79 11.47 -9.45
CA SER A 84 8.96 10.33 -10.36
C SER A 84 9.30 10.79 -11.79
N SER A 85 9.79 9.86 -12.60
CA SER A 85 9.96 10.02 -14.05
C SER A 85 8.65 9.81 -14.79
N GLY A 86 7.63 9.26 -14.14
CA GLY A 86 6.29 9.02 -14.67
C GLY A 86 5.59 7.86 -13.99
N PHE A 87 4.29 7.79 -14.20
CA PHE A 87 3.43 6.70 -13.75
C PHE A 87 2.69 6.09 -14.94
N THR A 88 2.87 4.81 -15.16
CA THR A 88 2.21 4.02 -16.20
C THR A 88 1.33 2.95 -15.56
N TYR A 89 0.15 2.74 -16.10
CA TYR A 89 -0.74 1.66 -15.67
C TYR A 89 -1.34 0.94 -16.88
N ASN A 90 -1.54 -0.37 -16.74
CA ASN A 90 -2.05 -1.27 -17.77
C ASN A 90 -3.12 -2.20 -17.17
N GLY A 91 -3.97 -2.78 -18.01
CA GLY A 91 -4.93 -3.81 -17.61
C GLY A 91 -6.28 -3.25 -17.13
N LEU A 92 -6.56 -1.96 -17.31
CA LEU A 92 -7.90 -1.41 -17.01
C LEU A 92 -8.98 -2.02 -17.90
N GLU A 93 -8.65 -2.45 -19.11
CA GLU A 93 -9.51 -3.17 -20.03
C GLU A 93 -10.00 -4.53 -19.49
N ASN A 94 -9.35 -5.08 -18.48
CA ASN A 94 -9.75 -6.29 -17.78
C ASN A 94 -10.94 -6.06 -16.83
N LEU A 95 -11.24 -4.79 -16.53
CA LEU A 95 -12.31 -4.40 -15.61
C LEU A 95 -13.60 -4.15 -16.38
N LYS A 96 -14.72 -4.49 -15.77
CA LYS A 96 -16.06 -4.18 -16.28
C LYS A 96 -16.70 -3.11 -15.41
N GLU A 97 -17.39 -2.18 -16.05
CA GLU A 97 -18.20 -1.19 -15.34
C GLU A 97 -19.21 -1.85 -14.40
N ASN A 98 -19.54 -1.18 -13.32
CA ASN A 98 -20.51 -1.63 -12.33
C ASN A 98 -20.23 -3.05 -11.76
N THR A 99 -18.96 -3.44 -11.73
CA THR A 99 -18.52 -4.71 -11.17
C THR A 99 -17.51 -4.47 -10.06
N SER A 100 -17.71 -5.12 -8.93
CA SER A 100 -16.76 -5.10 -7.80
C SER A 100 -15.78 -6.26 -7.89
N TYR A 101 -14.58 -6.02 -7.36
CA TYR A 101 -13.46 -6.93 -7.38
C TYR A 101 -12.73 -6.96 -6.05
N LEU A 102 -12.06 -8.08 -5.76
CA LEU A 102 -11.06 -8.20 -4.72
C LEU A 102 -9.68 -8.08 -5.37
N PHE A 103 -9.08 -6.91 -5.29
CA PHE A 103 -7.70 -6.68 -5.75
C PHE A 103 -6.71 -7.16 -4.70
N ILE A 104 -5.84 -8.11 -5.07
CA ILE A 104 -4.74 -8.59 -4.23
C ILE A 104 -3.44 -8.17 -4.89
N SER A 105 -2.59 -7.46 -4.16
CA SER A 105 -1.41 -6.81 -4.72
C SER A 105 -0.15 -7.15 -3.93
N ASN A 106 1.00 -7.17 -4.60
CA ASN A 106 2.26 -7.02 -3.89
C ASN A 106 2.27 -5.69 -3.11
N HIS A 107 3.16 -5.56 -2.14
CA HIS A 107 3.18 -4.40 -1.23
C HIS A 107 4.58 -3.86 -1.05
N ARG A 108 4.86 -2.71 -1.64
CA ARG A 108 6.16 -2.04 -1.68
C ARG A 108 6.18 -0.77 -0.82
N ASP A 109 5.11 0.03 -0.88
CA ASP A 109 4.95 1.28 -0.13
C ASP A 109 3.66 1.27 0.70
N ILE A 110 3.72 1.78 1.94
CA ILE A 110 2.59 1.73 2.89
C ILE A 110 1.35 2.41 2.32
N THR A 111 1.53 3.54 1.64
CA THR A 111 0.44 4.44 1.24
C THR A 111 0.26 4.49 -0.27
N LEU A 112 1.38 4.45 -1.01
CA LEU A 112 1.35 4.75 -2.44
C LEU A 112 0.84 3.59 -3.29
N ASP A 113 1.03 2.33 -2.89
CA ASP A 113 0.53 1.21 -3.69
C ASP A 113 -0.98 1.29 -3.95
N PRO A 114 -1.85 1.35 -2.92
CA PRO A 114 -3.28 1.52 -3.15
C PRO A 114 -3.64 2.92 -3.70
N ALA A 115 -2.82 3.95 -3.42
CA ALA A 115 -3.04 5.28 -3.94
C ALA A 115 -2.86 5.35 -5.47
N PHE A 116 -1.86 4.67 -6.02
CA PHE A 116 -1.65 4.56 -7.47
C PHE A 116 -2.76 3.77 -8.14
N LEU A 117 -3.23 2.66 -7.54
CA LEU A 117 -4.38 1.94 -8.05
C LEU A 117 -5.64 2.84 -8.07
N ASN A 118 -5.93 3.51 -6.97
CA ASN A 118 -7.08 4.41 -6.88
C ASN A 118 -6.98 5.58 -7.86
N LEU A 119 -5.78 6.11 -8.11
CA LEU A 119 -5.56 7.13 -9.12
C LEU A 119 -5.86 6.61 -10.53
N ALA A 120 -5.36 5.41 -10.87
CA ALA A 120 -5.61 4.80 -12.17
C ALA A 120 -7.11 4.53 -12.39
N LEU A 121 -7.80 4.00 -11.39
CA LEU A 121 -9.25 3.77 -11.42
C LEU A 121 -10.02 5.09 -11.57
N HIS A 122 -9.74 6.06 -10.72
CA HIS A 122 -10.45 7.35 -10.70
C HIS A 122 -10.30 8.13 -12.00
N LYS A 123 -9.10 8.17 -12.59
CA LYS A 123 -8.84 8.85 -13.87
C LYS A 123 -9.54 8.21 -15.08
N ASN A 124 -10.04 7.00 -14.93
CA ASN A 124 -10.74 6.27 -15.98
C ASN A 124 -12.20 5.96 -15.58
N ASP A 125 -12.78 6.79 -14.71
CA ASP A 125 -14.19 6.76 -14.31
C ASP A 125 -14.65 5.45 -13.61
N PHE A 126 -13.69 4.65 -13.11
CA PHE A 126 -13.98 3.52 -12.25
C PHE A 126 -14.13 3.94 -10.78
N SER A 127 -14.98 3.24 -10.06
CA SER A 127 -15.06 3.40 -8.60
C SER A 127 -13.77 3.00 -7.93
N THR A 128 -13.30 3.85 -7.01
CA THR A 128 -12.11 3.57 -6.19
C THR A 128 -12.35 2.45 -5.19
N VAL A 129 -11.28 1.77 -4.78
CA VAL A 129 -11.35 0.64 -3.85
C VAL A 129 -11.41 1.08 -2.39
N ASN A 130 -11.98 0.22 -1.54
CA ASN A 130 -11.78 0.28 -0.09
C ASN A 130 -10.43 -0.39 0.24
N ILE A 131 -9.60 0.27 1.05
CA ILE A 131 -8.21 -0.09 1.28
C ILE A 131 -8.05 -0.78 2.64
N ALA A 132 -7.54 -2.01 2.66
CA ALA A 132 -7.21 -2.72 3.89
C ALA A 132 -5.95 -2.14 4.54
N VAL A 133 -6.05 -1.71 5.80
CA VAL A 133 -4.94 -1.10 6.55
C VAL A 133 -4.83 -1.73 7.94
N GLY A 134 -3.62 -2.11 8.35
CA GLY A 134 -3.38 -2.64 9.68
C GLY A 134 -3.57 -1.60 10.79
N SER A 135 -4.09 -2.02 11.94
CA SER A 135 -4.40 -1.13 13.07
C SER A 135 -3.20 -0.36 13.62
N ASN A 136 -1.97 -0.87 13.45
CA ASN A 136 -0.73 -0.18 13.87
C ASN A 136 -0.51 1.18 13.19
N LEU A 137 -1.12 1.43 12.04
CA LEU A 137 -1.05 2.73 11.35
C LEU A 137 -2.10 3.73 11.86
N MET A 138 -2.98 3.30 12.76
CA MET A 138 -4.10 4.07 13.30
C MET A 138 -3.81 4.71 14.66
N ASP A 139 -2.61 4.54 15.22
CA ASP A 139 -2.22 5.05 16.54
C ASP A 139 -2.34 6.58 16.65
N GLN A 140 -2.08 7.28 15.55
CA GLN A 140 -2.28 8.71 15.46
C GLN A 140 -3.66 9.02 14.86
N LYS A 141 -4.58 9.53 15.67
CA LYS A 141 -5.98 9.80 15.25
C LYS A 141 -6.07 10.59 13.92
N TRP A 142 -5.23 11.60 13.74
CA TRP A 142 -5.25 12.40 12.50
C TRP A 142 -4.85 11.59 11.26
N ALA A 143 -3.90 10.66 11.39
CA ALA A 143 -3.50 9.78 10.29
C ALA A 143 -4.61 8.76 9.99
N ALA A 144 -5.21 8.19 11.03
CA ALA A 144 -6.39 7.32 10.91
C ALA A 144 -7.55 8.04 10.19
N ASP A 145 -7.84 9.29 10.57
CA ASP A 145 -8.90 10.07 9.94
C ASP A 145 -8.62 10.32 8.44
N LEU A 146 -7.37 10.64 8.06
CA LEU A 146 -6.98 10.80 6.65
C LEU A 146 -7.13 9.48 5.86
N MET A 147 -6.70 8.36 6.44
CA MET A 147 -6.82 7.05 5.81
C MET A 147 -8.31 6.66 5.63
N ARG A 148 -9.14 6.83 6.68
CA ARG A 148 -10.58 6.52 6.61
C ARG A 148 -11.33 7.41 5.62
N LEU A 149 -10.94 8.67 5.46
CA LEU A 149 -11.44 9.56 4.41
C LEU A 149 -11.08 9.07 3.00
N ASN A 150 -9.97 8.37 2.86
CA ASN A 150 -9.56 7.74 1.60
C ASN A 150 -10.03 6.27 1.48
N LYS A 151 -11.19 5.95 2.03
CA LYS A 151 -11.83 4.64 1.97
C LYS A 151 -11.01 3.52 2.63
N SER A 152 -10.12 3.83 3.58
CA SER A 152 -9.42 2.77 4.31
C SER A 152 -10.28 2.16 5.40
N PHE A 153 -10.25 0.83 5.51
CA PHE A 153 -10.83 0.08 6.62
C PHE A 153 -9.74 -0.65 7.42
N ILE A 154 -10.02 -0.89 8.69
CA ILE A 154 -9.00 -1.32 9.66
C ILE A 154 -9.01 -2.84 9.81
N ILE A 155 -7.82 -3.45 9.70
CA ILE A 155 -7.59 -4.84 10.09
C ILE A 155 -6.94 -4.83 11.49
N PRO A 156 -7.64 -5.25 12.55
CA PRO A 156 -7.09 -5.34 13.89
C PRO A 156 -5.97 -6.38 13.95
N ARG A 157 -4.82 -6.00 14.53
CA ARG A 157 -3.64 -6.89 14.66
C ARG A 157 -3.44 -7.44 16.06
N THR A 158 -4.05 -6.81 17.05
CA THR A 158 -3.90 -7.13 18.47
C THR A 158 -5.26 -7.37 19.11
N GLY A 159 -5.27 -8.21 20.12
CA GLY A 159 -6.43 -8.46 20.97
C GLY A 159 -5.97 -9.09 22.29
N SER A 160 -6.75 -8.92 23.35
CA SER A 160 -6.43 -9.43 24.70
C SER A 160 -6.51 -10.96 24.79
N SER A 161 -7.18 -11.61 23.84
CA SER A 161 -7.36 -13.06 23.79
C SER A 161 -7.50 -13.59 22.36
N LYS A 162 -7.23 -14.90 22.17
CA LYS A 162 -7.45 -15.58 20.88
C LYS A 162 -8.90 -15.47 20.38
N ARG A 163 -9.87 -15.46 21.32
CA ARG A 163 -11.30 -15.30 20.99
C ARG A 163 -11.59 -13.92 20.43
N GLU A 164 -11.03 -12.88 21.01
CA GLU A 164 -11.20 -11.50 20.56
C GLU A 164 -10.57 -11.29 19.19
N ILE A 165 -9.34 -11.78 18.98
CA ILE A 165 -8.68 -11.75 17.67
C ILE A 165 -9.55 -12.45 16.62
N TYR A 166 -10.06 -13.65 16.93
CA TYR A 166 -10.94 -14.36 16.00
C TYR A 166 -12.22 -13.58 15.67
N GLN A 167 -12.86 -12.96 16.66
CA GLN A 167 -14.06 -12.15 16.46
C GLN A 167 -13.77 -10.93 15.58
N SER A 168 -12.67 -10.24 15.83
CA SER A 168 -12.22 -9.09 15.04
C SER A 168 -11.92 -9.47 13.59
N LEU A 169 -11.19 -10.56 13.36
CA LEU A 169 -10.92 -11.04 12.01
C LEU A 169 -12.17 -11.52 11.28
N ASN A 170 -13.12 -12.13 12.00
CA ASN A 170 -14.42 -12.51 11.43
C ASN A 170 -15.24 -11.27 11.02
N LEU A 171 -15.20 -10.21 11.80
CA LEU A 171 -15.85 -8.93 11.47
C LEU A 171 -15.24 -8.31 10.21
N VAL A 172 -13.91 -8.34 10.07
CA VAL A 172 -13.20 -7.88 8.86
C VAL A 172 -13.58 -8.73 7.65
N SER A 173 -13.59 -10.05 7.78
CA SER A 173 -14.00 -10.96 6.72
C SER A 173 -15.42 -10.69 6.25
N GLU A 174 -16.34 -10.46 7.18
CA GLU A 174 -17.73 -10.12 6.88
C GLU A 174 -17.85 -8.75 6.20
N PHE A 175 -17.08 -7.76 6.65
CA PHE A 175 -17.00 -6.45 6.00
C PHE A 175 -16.54 -6.56 4.55
N ILE A 176 -15.46 -7.30 4.29
CA ILE A 176 -14.93 -7.52 2.93
C ILE A 176 -15.98 -8.18 2.04
N PHE A 177 -16.62 -9.25 2.53
CA PHE A 177 -17.69 -9.95 1.79
C PHE A 177 -18.86 -9.03 1.49
N ASN A 178 -19.31 -8.27 2.49
CA ASN A 178 -20.45 -7.34 2.34
C ASN A 178 -20.14 -6.25 1.31
N LYS A 179 -18.95 -5.64 1.38
CA LYS A 179 -18.52 -4.62 0.40
C LYS A 179 -18.56 -5.16 -1.03
N VAL A 180 -17.94 -6.31 -1.27
CA VAL A 180 -17.83 -6.86 -2.62
C VAL A 180 -19.16 -7.44 -3.12
N LYS A 181 -19.89 -8.18 -2.29
CA LYS A 181 -21.05 -8.96 -2.76
C LYS A 181 -22.39 -8.26 -2.58
N VAL A 182 -22.52 -7.35 -1.62
CA VAL A 182 -23.79 -6.69 -1.29
C VAL A 182 -23.77 -5.23 -1.75
N GLU A 183 -22.70 -4.49 -1.43
CA GLU A 183 -22.60 -3.07 -1.75
C GLU A 183 -22.02 -2.82 -3.14
N ASN A 184 -21.50 -3.85 -3.81
CA ASN A 184 -20.83 -3.76 -5.11
C ASN A 184 -19.65 -2.76 -5.12
N GLU A 185 -18.89 -2.76 -4.03
CA GLU A 185 -17.68 -1.94 -3.88
C GLU A 185 -16.43 -2.82 -3.86
N SER A 186 -15.39 -2.41 -4.60
CA SER A 186 -14.13 -3.14 -4.67
C SER A 186 -13.28 -2.96 -3.41
N ILE A 187 -12.47 -3.99 -3.12
CA ILE A 187 -11.50 -4.02 -2.02
C ILE A 187 -10.08 -4.13 -2.60
N TRP A 188 -9.13 -3.41 -2.01
CA TRP A 188 -7.71 -3.65 -2.17
C TRP A 188 -7.12 -4.20 -0.87
N ILE A 189 -6.36 -5.26 -0.98
CA ILE A 189 -5.60 -5.84 0.12
C ILE A 189 -4.21 -6.28 -0.35
N ALA A 190 -3.20 -6.09 0.50
CA ALA A 190 -1.87 -6.62 0.26
C ALA A 190 -1.85 -8.15 0.33
N GLN A 191 -1.05 -8.81 -0.51
CA GLN A 191 -0.93 -10.27 -0.58
C GLN A 191 -0.35 -10.92 0.69
N ARG A 192 0.25 -10.14 1.58
CA ARG A 192 0.79 -10.57 2.88
C ARG A 192 0.75 -9.43 3.89
N GLU A 193 0.91 -9.77 5.16
CA GLU A 193 1.09 -8.77 6.20
C GLU A 193 2.43 -8.04 6.04
N GLY A 194 2.38 -6.71 6.03
CA GLY A 194 3.55 -5.86 5.87
C GLY A 194 4.12 -5.82 4.44
N ARG A 195 5.07 -4.92 4.23
CA ARG A 195 5.73 -4.72 2.93
C ARG A 195 6.74 -5.83 2.67
N ALA A 196 6.90 -6.21 1.41
CA ALA A 196 8.00 -7.07 0.98
C ALA A 196 9.33 -6.29 1.09
N LYS A 197 10.18 -6.66 2.05
CA LYS A 197 11.49 -6.06 2.28
C LYS A 197 12.58 -6.83 1.56
N ASP A 198 12.42 -8.15 1.48
CA ASP A 198 13.33 -9.11 0.87
C ASP A 198 13.12 -9.29 -0.65
N GLY A 199 12.31 -8.46 -1.28
CA GLY A 199 11.97 -8.56 -2.70
C GLY A 199 11.05 -9.73 -3.07
N LYS A 200 10.74 -10.62 -2.13
CA LYS A 200 9.91 -11.81 -2.39
C LYS A 200 8.43 -11.46 -2.26
N ASP A 201 7.77 -11.32 -3.38
CA ASP A 201 6.33 -11.03 -3.46
C ASP A 201 5.53 -12.35 -3.39
N ILE A 202 5.44 -12.93 -2.18
CA ILE A 202 4.76 -14.20 -1.92
C ILE A 202 3.42 -13.91 -1.23
N THR A 203 2.35 -14.48 -1.77
CA THR A 203 1.02 -14.42 -1.15
C THR A 203 0.97 -15.32 0.08
N ASP A 204 0.59 -14.76 1.22
CA ASP A 204 0.45 -15.51 2.46
C ASP A 204 -0.94 -16.20 2.50
N PRO A 205 -1.02 -17.54 2.59
CA PRO A 205 -2.28 -18.23 2.78
C PRO A 205 -3.10 -17.75 3.99
N ALA A 206 -2.46 -17.15 5.00
CA ALA A 206 -3.14 -16.60 6.16
C ALA A 206 -4.07 -15.44 5.81
N ILE A 207 -3.70 -14.59 4.84
CA ILE A 207 -4.57 -13.51 4.32
C ILE A 207 -5.82 -14.11 3.67
N LEU A 208 -5.68 -15.16 2.87
CA LEU A 208 -6.81 -15.83 2.22
C LEU A 208 -7.73 -16.49 3.26
N LYS A 209 -7.14 -17.16 4.26
CA LYS A 209 -7.89 -17.74 5.39
C LYS A 209 -8.68 -16.66 6.15
N MET A 210 -8.10 -15.50 6.35
CA MET A 210 -8.76 -14.36 7.01
C MET A 210 -9.92 -13.84 6.15
N ILE A 211 -9.72 -13.62 4.84
CA ILE A 211 -10.76 -13.09 3.94
C ILE A 211 -11.95 -14.06 3.86
N HIS A 212 -11.72 -15.36 3.79
CA HIS A 212 -12.76 -16.39 3.67
C HIS A 212 -13.47 -16.72 5.00
N LEU A 213 -12.96 -16.25 6.13
CA LEU A 213 -13.33 -16.72 7.49
C LEU A 213 -14.84 -16.74 7.75
N THR A 214 -15.56 -15.69 7.37
CA THR A 214 -17.02 -15.57 7.60
C THR A 214 -17.84 -16.57 6.79
N LYS A 215 -17.36 -16.99 5.61
CA LYS A 215 -18.09 -17.85 4.66
C LYS A 215 -17.54 -19.27 4.57
N ARG A 216 -16.49 -19.63 5.28
CA ARG A 216 -15.79 -20.92 5.19
C ARG A 216 -16.65 -22.17 5.48
N LYS A 217 -17.82 -21.99 6.11
CA LYS A 217 -18.79 -23.08 6.35
C LYS A 217 -19.86 -23.19 5.27
N GLU A 218 -19.99 -22.15 4.43
CA GLU A 218 -21.07 -22.03 3.44
C GLU A 218 -20.54 -22.25 2.02
N LEU A 219 -19.30 -21.85 1.76
CA LEU A 219 -18.67 -21.89 0.44
C LEU A 219 -17.34 -22.63 0.51
N SER A 220 -17.00 -23.35 -0.55
CA SER A 220 -15.66 -23.87 -0.77
C SER A 220 -14.66 -22.72 -0.99
N ILE A 221 -13.36 -22.97 -0.92
CA ILE A 221 -12.33 -21.94 -1.16
C ILE A 221 -12.44 -21.44 -2.60
N SER A 222 -12.50 -22.35 -3.57
CA SER A 222 -12.61 -22.01 -4.99
C SER A 222 -13.88 -21.20 -5.27
N ASP A 223 -15.06 -21.66 -4.81
CA ASP A 223 -16.32 -20.94 -5.01
C ASP A 223 -16.30 -19.54 -4.41
N PHE A 224 -15.74 -19.40 -3.21
CA PHE A 224 -15.64 -18.10 -2.55
C PHE A 224 -14.80 -17.12 -3.35
N PHE A 225 -13.56 -17.47 -3.69
CA PHE A 225 -12.65 -16.55 -4.39
C PHE A 225 -13.10 -16.28 -5.83
N ASN A 226 -13.73 -17.24 -6.51
CA ASN A 226 -14.36 -17.01 -7.82
C ASN A 226 -15.52 -16.01 -7.72
N GLN A 227 -16.35 -16.11 -6.67
CA GLN A 227 -17.41 -15.13 -6.42
C GLN A 227 -16.88 -13.74 -6.06
N MET A 228 -15.73 -13.65 -5.38
CA MET A 228 -15.07 -12.39 -5.04
C MET A 228 -14.39 -11.73 -6.24
N LYS A 229 -14.25 -12.43 -7.37
CA LYS A 229 -13.59 -11.95 -8.59
C LYS A 229 -12.21 -11.38 -8.30
N VAL A 230 -11.32 -12.23 -7.84
CA VAL A 230 -9.94 -11.85 -7.48
C VAL A 230 -9.22 -11.33 -8.71
N ILE A 231 -8.59 -10.15 -8.58
CA ILE A 231 -7.70 -9.56 -9.58
C ILE A 231 -6.32 -9.38 -8.94
N PRO A 232 -5.28 -10.02 -9.50
CA PRO A 232 -3.91 -9.80 -9.07
C PRO A 232 -3.43 -8.45 -9.60
N VAL A 233 -2.75 -7.69 -8.75
CA VAL A 233 -2.17 -6.39 -9.11
C VAL A 233 -0.70 -6.40 -8.77
N SER A 234 0.12 -5.94 -9.71
CA SER A 234 1.55 -5.76 -9.49
C SER A 234 1.91 -4.28 -9.59
N ILE A 235 2.67 -3.80 -8.61
CA ILE A 235 3.25 -2.45 -8.65
C ILE A 235 4.77 -2.54 -8.51
N SER A 236 5.47 -1.78 -9.34
CA SER A 236 6.92 -1.68 -9.33
C SER A 236 7.38 -0.24 -9.33
N TYR A 237 8.45 0.01 -8.60
CA TYR A 237 9.15 1.29 -8.50
C TYR A 237 10.58 1.09 -8.99
N GLU A 238 11.06 1.95 -9.89
CA GLU A 238 12.45 1.90 -10.34
C GLU A 238 13.42 2.15 -9.19
N PHE A 239 13.06 3.11 -8.33
CA PHE A 239 13.76 3.40 -7.09
C PHE A 239 12.77 3.35 -5.92
N ASP A 240 13.06 2.50 -4.93
CA ASP A 240 12.27 2.47 -3.70
C ASP A 240 12.88 3.45 -2.68
N PRO A 241 12.19 4.54 -2.31
CA PRO A 241 12.75 5.51 -1.35
C PRO A 241 13.06 4.91 0.03
N ASN A 242 12.50 3.75 0.34
CA ASN A 242 12.68 3.03 1.60
C ASN A 242 13.64 1.82 1.51
N ASP A 243 14.29 1.59 0.37
CA ASP A 243 15.15 0.43 0.12
C ASP A 243 16.23 0.23 1.18
N LEU A 244 16.97 1.29 1.49
CA LEU A 244 18.06 1.26 2.47
C LEU A 244 17.55 0.93 3.88
N ASN A 245 16.39 1.48 4.27
CA ASN A 245 15.81 1.19 5.58
C ASN A 245 15.31 -0.26 5.65
N LYS A 246 14.74 -0.78 4.55
CA LYS A 246 14.36 -2.17 4.44
C LYS A 246 15.57 -3.10 4.54
N ALA A 247 16.67 -2.74 3.87
CA ALA A 247 17.93 -3.50 3.95
C ALA A 247 18.50 -3.52 5.37
N LYS A 248 18.52 -2.37 6.04
CA LYS A 248 18.98 -2.29 7.45
C LYS A 248 18.12 -3.13 8.39
N GLU A 249 16.80 -3.11 8.22
CA GLU A 249 15.89 -3.93 9.02
C GLU A 249 16.13 -5.43 8.79
N ILE A 250 16.35 -5.87 7.55
CA ILE A 250 16.71 -7.26 7.23
C ILE A 250 18.03 -7.62 7.90
N TYR A 251 19.07 -6.81 7.71
CA TYR A 251 20.39 -7.05 8.27
C TYR A 251 20.35 -7.15 9.80
N GLU A 252 19.71 -6.20 10.48
CA GLU A 252 19.56 -6.24 11.93
C GLU A 252 18.77 -7.47 12.40
N THR A 253 17.74 -7.88 11.65
CA THR A 253 16.97 -9.10 11.97
C THR A 253 17.84 -10.36 11.80
N GLU A 254 18.68 -10.42 10.78
CA GLU A 254 19.59 -11.55 10.55
C GLU A 254 20.67 -11.64 11.63
N VAL A 255 21.22 -10.50 12.05
CA VAL A 255 22.31 -10.46 13.06
C VAL A 255 21.78 -10.68 14.47
N ASN A 256 20.68 -10.03 14.84
CA ASN A 256 20.17 -10.00 16.22
C ASN A 256 19.01 -10.98 16.46
N GLY A 257 18.45 -11.60 15.40
CA GLY A 257 17.25 -12.45 15.48
C GLY A 257 15.94 -11.67 15.53
N PHE A 258 15.97 -10.34 15.68
CA PHE A 258 14.80 -9.45 15.69
C PHE A 258 15.20 -8.04 15.29
N TYR A 259 14.21 -7.25 14.90
CA TYR A 259 14.32 -5.80 14.66
C TYR A 259 13.39 -5.06 15.60
N GLU A 260 13.91 -4.10 16.35
CA GLU A 260 13.11 -3.24 17.21
C GLU A 260 12.72 -1.96 16.47
N LYS A 261 11.44 -1.86 16.15
CA LYS A 261 10.88 -0.75 15.40
C LYS A 261 10.88 0.53 16.25
N LYS A 262 11.40 1.61 15.69
CA LYS A 262 11.43 2.92 16.37
C LYS A 262 10.06 3.56 16.40
N GLU A 263 9.84 4.43 17.40
CA GLU A 263 8.63 5.25 17.46
C GLU A 263 8.51 6.11 16.19
N ASN A 264 7.31 6.18 15.61
CA ASN A 264 6.99 6.91 14.38
C ASN A 264 7.68 6.43 13.09
N GLU A 265 8.36 5.30 13.08
CA GLU A 265 9.07 4.78 11.91
C GLU A 265 8.14 4.57 10.69
N ASP A 266 6.89 4.15 10.90
CA ASP A 266 5.90 4.04 9.83
C ASP A 266 5.57 5.40 9.21
N LEU A 267 5.41 6.43 10.03
CA LEU A 267 5.15 7.79 9.54
C LEU A 267 6.34 8.36 8.76
N GLU A 268 7.56 8.10 9.23
CA GLU A 268 8.78 8.48 8.51
C GLU A 268 8.89 7.73 7.17
N SER A 269 8.55 6.44 7.17
CA SER A 269 8.54 5.62 5.95
C SER A 269 7.51 6.11 4.94
N ILE A 270 6.30 6.47 5.40
CA ILE A 270 5.27 7.12 4.58
C ILE A 270 5.79 8.44 4.01
N SER A 271 6.40 9.28 4.84
CA SER A 271 6.96 10.57 4.42
C SER A 271 8.03 10.38 3.34
N ARG A 272 8.97 9.44 3.53
CA ARG A 272 9.99 9.11 2.52
C ARG A 272 9.37 8.56 1.23
N GLY A 273 8.38 7.67 1.34
CA GLY A 273 7.65 7.16 0.19
C GLY A 273 7.03 8.28 -0.64
N ILE A 274 6.38 9.24 0.01
CA ILE A 274 5.73 10.38 -0.65
C ILE A 274 6.75 11.34 -1.28
N SER A 275 7.82 11.71 -0.56
CA SER A 275 8.75 12.77 -0.97
C SER A 275 9.97 12.27 -1.75
N GLY A 276 10.35 11.00 -1.61
CA GLY A 276 11.51 10.44 -2.27
C GLY A 276 11.31 10.20 -3.76
N PHE A 277 12.39 10.31 -4.54
CA PHE A 277 12.37 10.04 -5.98
C PHE A 277 12.18 8.55 -6.25
N LYS A 278 11.30 8.21 -7.19
CA LYS A 278 10.84 6.84 -7.47
C LYS A 278 11.24 6.34 -8.85
N GLY A 279 11.83 7.21 -9.70
CA GLY A 279 12.02 6.87 -11.12
C GLY A 279 10.69 6.59 -11.80
N SER A 280 10.67 5.61 -12.67
CA SER A 280 9.44 5.12 -13.30
C SER A 280 8.63 4.26 -12.31
N VAL A 281 7.31 4.47 -12.30
CA VAL A 281 6.36 3.65 -11.51
C VAL A 281 5.42 2.95 -12.48
N VAL A 282 5.29 1.64 -12.37
CA VAL A 282 4.42 0.83 -13.25
C VAL A 282 3.45 0.02 -12.42
N LEU A 283 2.16 0.12 -12.76
CA LEU A 283 1.06 -0.65 -12.18
C LEU A 283 0.45 -1.55 -13.26
N ASN A 284 0.36 -2.84 -13.00
CA ASN A 284 -0.30 -3.79 -13.89
C ASN A 284 -1.49 -4.45 -13.17
N ILE A 285 -2.66 -4.36 -13.79
CA ILE A 285 -3.92 -4.94 -13.32
C ILE A 285 -4.17 -6.20 -14.15
N GLY A 286 -4.18 -7.37 -13.51
CA GLY A 286 -4.37 -8.65 -14.17
C GLY A 286 -5.80 -8.93 -14.57
N ASN A 287 -6.01 -10.11 -15.12
CA ASN A 287 -7.33 -10.65 -15.40
C ASN A 287 -8.00 -11.16 -14.12
N VAL A 288 -9.32 -11.27 -14.15
CA VAL A 288 -10.06 -11.99 -13.08
C VAL A 288 -9.58 -13.44 -13.07
N MET A 289 -9.10 -13.88 -11.91
CA MET A 289 -8.63 -15.24 -11.73
C MET A 289 -9.80 -16.24 -11.59
N ASN A 290 -9.57 -17.46 -11.99
CA ASN A 290 -10.45 -18.59 -11.77
C ASN A 290 -9.71 -19.68 -10.99
N PHE A 291 -10.31 -20.15 -9.91
CA PHE A 291 -9.72 -21.13 -9.00
C PHE A 291 -10.51 -22.43 -9.04
N GLU A 292 -9.81 -23.55 -9.13
CA GLU A 292 -10.38 -24.91 -9.10
C GLU A 292 -10.03 -25.67 -7.82
N SER A 293 -9.01 -25.17 -7.09
CA SER A 293 -8.50 -25.83 -5.90
C SER A 293 -9.12 -25.30 -4.61
N ASP A 294 -9.42 -26.22 -3.70
CA ASP A 294 -9.86 -25.93 -2.33
C ASP A 294 -8.70 -25.96 -1.32
N SER A 295 -7.47 -25.62 -1.76
CA SER A 295 -6.30 -25.38 -0.91
C SER A 295 -5.93 -23.90 -0.92
N TYR A 296 -5.82 -23.28 0.26
CA TYR A 296 -5.34 -21.90 0.38
C TYR A 296 -3.90 -21.76 -0.12
N GLU A 297 -3.08 -22.78 0.06
CA GLU A 297 -1.67 -22.79 -0.36
C GLU A 297 -1.59 -22.74 -1.90
N ILE A 298 -2.40 -23.51 -2.61
CA ILE A 298 -2.45 -23.53 -4.08
C ILE A 298 -3.03 -22.21 -4.61
N VAL A 299 -4.11 -21.71 -4.03
CA VAL A 299 -4.68 -20.42 -4.41
C VAL A 299 -3.68 -19.28 -4.19
N ALA A 300 -2.95 -19.30 -3.07
CA ALA A 300 -1.91 -18.31 -2.77
C ALA A 300 -0.75 -18.39 -3.78
N GLU A 301 -0.34 -19.58 -4.16
CA GLU A 301 0.70 -19.80 -5.18
C GLU A 301 0.26 -19.27 -6.54
N GLN A 302 -0.97 -19.55 -6.97
CA GLN A 302 -1.52 -19.01 -8.23
C GLN A 302 -1.53 -17.48 -8.24
N ILE A 303 -1.97 -16.84 -7.15
CA ILE A 303 -1.95 -15.37 -7.03
C ILE A 303 -0.52 -14.85 -7.06
N THR A 304 0.41 -15.49 -6.36
CA THR A 304 1.85 -15.16 -6.37
C THR A 304 2.42 -15.18 -7.79
N ASN A 305 2.12 -16.24 -8.53
CA ASN A 305 2.61 -16.42 -9.89
C ASN A 305 2.07 -15.33 -10.84
N GLU A 306 0.78 -15.02 -10.76
CA GLU A 306 0.19 -13.96 -11.58
C GLU A 306 0.76 -12.57 -11.25
N ILE A 307 0.94 -12.22 -9.97
CA ILE A 307 1.57 -10.96 -9.57
C ILE A 307 3.03 -10.89 -10.09
N SER A 308 3.77 -12.00 -9.98
CA SER A 308 5.17 -12.07 -10.42
C SER A 308 5.30 -11.97 -11.94
N ASN A 309 4.41 -12.63 -12.69
CA ASN A 309 4.40 -12.59 -14.16
C ASN A 309 4.12 -11.19 -14.71
N GLN A 310 3.34 -10.40 -13.97
CA GLN A 310 2.97 -9.04 -14.33
C GLN A 310 3.96 -7.98 -13.81
N PHE A 311 4.93 -8.37 -12.99
CA PHE A 311 5.86 -7.43 -12.40
C PHE A 311 6.75 -6.81 -13.48
N HIS A 312 6.80 -5.47 -13.54
CA HIS A 312 7.68 -4.76 -14.46
C HIS A 312 9.08 -4.67 -13.89
N ASN A 313 10.05 -5.27 -14.60
CA ASN A 313 11.47 -5.18 -14.27
C ASN A 313 12.08 -3.89 -14.83
N HIS A 314 12.54 -3.04 -13.95
CA HIS A 314 13.25 -1.82 -14.29
C HIS A 314 14.74 -2.09 -14.62
N PRO A 315 15.43 -1.17 -15.30
CA PRO A 315 16.89 -1.28 -15.53
C PRO A 315 17.67 -1.51 -14.23
N THR A 316 17.29 -0.84 -13.14
CA THR A 316 17.92 -0.98 -11.82
C THR A 316 17.88 -2.41 -11.26
N ASN A 317 16.86 -3.20 -11.60
CA ASN A 317 16.82 -4.62 -11.20
C ASN A 317 17.94 -5.43 -11.88
N LYS A 318 18.21 -5.15 -13.16
CA LYS A 318 19.29 -5.80 -13.92
C LYS A 318 20.66 -5.33 -13.44
N ASP A 319 20.81 -4.04 -13.20
CA ASP A 319 22.05 -3.47 -12.69
C ASP A 319 22.42 -4.05 -11.32
N ALA A 320 21.45 -4.16 -10.38
CA ALA A 320 21.66 -4.80 -9.09
C ALA A 320 22.11 -6.25 -9.23
N LEU A 321 21.50 -7.02 -10.15
CA LEU A 321 21.91 -8.39 -10.44
C LEU A 321 23.32 -8.45 -11.01
N SER A 322 23.65 -7.58 -11.96
CA SER A 322 24.98 -7.51 -12.58
C SER A 322 26.06 -7.13 -11.57
N ILE A 323 25.75 -6.26 -10.59
CA ILE A 323 26.68 -5.91 -9.51
C ILE A 323 26.90 -7.13 -8.60
N LEU A 324 25.85 -7.85 -8.22
CA LEU A 324 25.97 -9.06 -7.39
C LEU A 324 26.78 -10.15 -8.09
N ASN A 325 26.61 -10.33 -9.40
CA ASN A 325 27.33 -11.29 -10.21
C ASN A 325 28.77 -10.83 -10.56
N LYS A 326 29.16 -9.61 -10.17
CA LYS A 326 30.45 -8.97 -10.49
C LYS A 326 30.67 -8.70 -11.99
N ASP A 327 29.59 -8.65 -12.78
CA ASP A 327 29.59 -8.26 -14.19
C ASP A 327 29.64 -6.73 -14.36
N LEU A 328 29.16 -6.01 -13.35
CA LEU A 328 29.19 -4.54 -13.23
C LEU A 328 29.82 -4.17 -11.89
N LYS A 329 30.72 -3.18 -11.88
CA LYS A 329 31.25 -2.65 -10.61
C LYS A 329 30.27 -1.68 -9.99
N LEU A 330 30.19 -1.69 -8.66
CA LEU A 330 29.31 -0.78 -7.91
C LEU A 330 29.59 0.70 -8.24
N GLU A 331 30.88 1.04 -8.40
CA GLU A 331 31.36 2.41 -8.69
C GLU A 331 30.93 2.90 -10.07
N ASP A 332 30.66 1.98 -11.00
CA ASP A 332 30.26 2.30 -12.38
C ASP A 332 28.74 2.56 -12.50
N ASN A 333 27.96 2.31 -11.43
CA ASN A 333 26.54 2.64 -11.34
C ASN A 333 26.32 3.81 -10.38
N GLU A 334 26.00 4.99 -10.93
CA GLU A 334 25.88 6.24 -10.18
C GLU A 334 24.84 6.13 -9.03
N TYR A 335 23.68 5.52 -9.30
CA TYR A 335 22.63 5.38 -8.28
C TYR A 335 23.08 4.53 -7.10
N PHE A 336 23.56 3.31 -7.36
CA PHE A 336 23.95 2.41 -6.28
C PHE A 336 25.24 2.87 -5.58
N SER A 337 26.19 3.46 -6.31
CA SER A 337 27.43 3.98 -5.72
C SER A 337 27.16 5.11 -4.74
N GLU A 338 26.31 6.06 -5.09
CA GLU A 338 25.94 7.15 -4.21
C GLU A 338 25.07 6.68 -3.03
N ARG A 339 24.09 5.81 -3.31
CA ARG A 339 23.16 5.28 -2.33
C ARG A 339 23.83 4.45 -1.24
N LEU A 340 24.89 3.75 -1.59
CA LEU A 340 25.57 2.77 -0.74
C LEU A 340 26.97 3.19 -0.26
N LYS A 341 27.45 4.38 -0.60
CA LYS A 341 28.84 4.83 -0.33
C LYS A 341 29.25 4.72 1.14
N ASP A 342 28.35 5.05 2.06
CA ASP A 342 28.60 5.11 3.49
C ASP A 342 28.10 3.86 4.25
N GLU A 343 27.62 2.83 3.53
CA GLU A 343 27.04 1.65 4.14
C GLU A 343 28.05 0.48 4.22
N PRO A 344 27.98 -0.36 5.27
CA PRO A 344 28.77 -1.60 5.35
C PRO A 344 28.49 -2.55 4.18
N ASP A 345 29.47 -3.37 3.80
CA ASP A 345 29.35 -4.28 2.65
C ASP A 345 28.21 -5.31 2.83
N GLU A 346 27.93 -5.71 4.07
CA GLU A 346 26.82 -6.57 4.43
C GLU A 346 25.47 -5.91 4.08
N VAL A 347 25.28 -4.64 4.42
CA VAL A 347 24.07 -3.87 4.11
C VAL A 347 23.95 -3.64 2.61
N LYS A 348 25.09 -3.39 1.90
CA LYS A 348 25.11 -3.26 0.44
C LYS A 348 24.58 -4.53 -0.22
N SER A 349 25.07 -5.69 0.20
CA SER A 349 24.62 -6.98 -0.32
C SER A 349 23.13 -7.22 -0.02
N VAL A 350 22.68 -6.92 1.19
CA VAL A 350 21.27 -7.07 1.60
C VAL A 350 20.37 -6.12 0.80
N LEU A 351 20.81 -4.94 0.38
CA LEU A 351 20.00 -4.05 -0.46
C LEU A 351 19.92 -4.56 -1.90
N LEU A 352 21.06 -4.96 -2.48
CA LEU A 352 21.11 -5.40 -3.89
C LEU A 352 20.31 -6.68 -4.13
N ASN A 353 20.30 -7.63 -3.19
CA ASN A 353 19.57 -8.89 -3.31
C ASN A 353 18.06 -8.70 -3.57
N PRO A 354 17.28 -8.00 -2.74
CA PRO A 354 15.87 -7.74 -2.99
C PRO A 354 15.59 -7.04 -4.31
N VAL A 355 16.45 -6.08 -4.69
CA VAL A 355 16.30 -5.34 -5.94
C VAL A 355 16.52 -6.26 -7.14
N SER A 356 17.49 -7.19 -7.09
CA SER A 356 17.78 -8.16 -8.14
C SER A 356 16.80 -9.32 -8.22
N TYR A 357 16.24 -9.74 -7.08
CA TYR A 357 15.43 -10.95 -6.94
C TYR A 357 14.18 -10.97 -7.83
N THR A 358 13.54 -9.82 -8.01
CA THR A 358 12.38 -9.69 -8.89
C THR A 358 12.72 -10.01 -10.35
N HIS A 359 13.96 -9.80 -10.78
CA HIS A 359 14.40 -10.16 -12.11
C HIS A 359 14.62 -11.68 -12.29
N LEU A 360 15.12 -12.37 -11.25
CA LEU A 360 15.41 -13.82 -11.32
C LEU A 360 14.11 -14.65 -11.44
N ARG A 361 13.04 -14.30 -10.75
CA ARG A 361 11.77 -15.03 -10.80
C ARG A 361 11.07 -14.98 -12.15
N ALA A 362 11.15 -13.88 -12.86
CA ALA A 362 10.59 -13.79 -14.22
C ALA A 362 11.23 -14.80 -15.20
N HIS A 363 12.41 -15.33 -14.87
CA HIS A 363 13.13 -16.34 -15.69
C HIS A 363 13.01 -17.79 -15.16
N GLU A 364 12.67 -17.99 -13.89
CA GLU A 364 12.57 -19.34 -13.31
C GLU A 364 11.24 -20.04 -13.59
N THR A 365 10.16 -19.31 -13.85
CA THR A 365 8.85 -19.87 -14.21
C THR A 365 8.81 -20.57 -15.58
N PHE A 366 9.89 -20.53 -16.36
CA PHE A 366 10.02 -21.24 -17.64
C PHE A 366 10.79 -22.58 -17.59
N ARG A 367 11.08 -23.12 -16.42
CA ARG A 367 11.88 -24.36 -16.27
C ARG A 367 11.18 -25.52 -15.58
N TYR A 368 9.85 -25.57 -15.57
CA TYR A 368 9.11 -26.77 -15.15
C TYR A 368 8.00 -27.11 -16.13
#